data_a9abeca01152914ea780a2182e4ab328
#
_entry.id   a9abeca01152914ea780a2182e4ab328
#
_cell.length_a   1.000
_cell.length_b   1.000
_cell.length_c   1.000
_cell.angle_alpha   90.00
_cell.angle_beta   90.00
_cell.angle_gamma   90.00
#
_symmetry.space_group_name_H-M   'P 1'
#
loop_
_entity.id
_entity.type
_entity.pdbx_description
1 polymer ?
#
loop_
_entity_poly.entity_id
_entity_poly.type
_entity_poly.pdbx_seq_one_letter_code
_entity_poly.pdbx_strand_id
1 'polypeptide(L)'
;MIINNIDWLIMFVQSGSPFLTRSDGSVTLGMTDGRTKTIYLDDNLRGLMLDRVLAHELVHAFMFSYDIHIDIEFEEYIADWISLFGRDLVYLLDNLMQNLR
;
A
#
# COMPACT_ATOMS: atom_id res chain seq x y z
N MET A 1 -5.62 -9.54 7.51
CA MET A 1 -6.16 -8.19 7.83
C MET A 1 -7.41 -7.93 7.01
N ILE A 2 -8.32 -7.18 7.54
CA ILE A 2 -9.63 -6.96 6.90
C ILE A 2 -9.74 -5.51 6.44
N ILE A 3 -10.10 -5.32 5.17
CA ILE A 3 -10.40 -4.01 4.58
C ILE A 3 -11.77 -4.11 3.94
N ASN A 4 -12.73 -3.35 4.43
CA ASN A 4 -14.12 -3.36 3.94
C ASN A 4 -14.70 -4.78 3.84
N ASN A 5 -14.57 -5.56 4.91
CA ASN A 5 -15.03 -6.96 5.01
C ASN A 5 -14.32 -7.94 4.05
N ILE A 6 -13.25 -7.52 3.41
CA ILE A 6 -12.42 -8.38 2.56
C ILE A 6 -11.15 -8.74 3.33
N ASP A 7 -10.88 -10.03 3.44
CA ASP A 7 -9.69 -10.50 4.15
C ASP A 7 -8.48 -10.54 3.20
N TRP A 8 -7.46 -9.77 3.57
CA TRP A 8 -6.21 -9.66 2.82
C TRP A 8 -5.08 -10.37 3.54
N LEU A 9 -4.20 -10.97 2.77
CA LEU A 9 -2.99 -11.60 3.26
C LEU A 9 -1.78 -10.72 2.94
N ILE A 10 -0.85 -10.61 3.89
CA ILE A 10 0.46 -10.00 3.65
C ILE A 10 1.49 -11.12 3.64
N MET A 11 2.26 -11.22 2.57
CA MET A 11 3.23 -12.29 2.38
C MET A 11 4.60 -11.71 2.02
N PHE A 12 5.60 -12.04 2.83
CA PHE A 12 6.99 -11.72 2.50
C PHE A 12 7.55 -12.79 1.59
N VAL A 13 8.17 -12.35 0.51
CA VAL A 13 8.76 -13.23 -0.50
C VAL A 13 10.20 -12.84 -0.79
N GLN A 14 10.96 -13.75 -1.35
CA GLN A 14 12.36 -13.53 -1.69
C GLN A 14 12.50 -12.41 -2.71
N SER A 15 13.55 -11.60 -2.59
CA SER A 15 13.86 -10.54 -3.56
C SER A 15 13.97 -11.14 -4.97
N GLY A 16 13.35 -10.46 -5.94
CA GLY A 16 13.32 -10.92 -7.31
C GLY A 16 12.32 -12.04 -7.59
N SER A 17 11.49 -12.39 -6.60
CA SER A 17 10.43 -13.38 -6.79
C SER A 17 9.50 -13.03 -7.96
N PRO A 18 8.95 -14.03 -8.69
CA PRO A 18 7.92 -13.78 -9.70
C PRO A 18 6.72 -13.00 -9.16
N PHE A 19 6.39 -13.13 -7.87
CA PHE A 19 5.31 -12.36 -7.24
C PHE A 19 5.61 -10.87 -7.15
N LEU A 20 6.87 -10.46 -7.31
CA LEU A 20 7.29 -9.06 -7.32
C LEU A 20 7.67 -8.59 -8.72
N THR A 21 7.39 -9.37 -9.75
CA THR A 21 7.70 -9.04 -11.13
C THR A 21 6.47 -8.55 -11.85
N ARG A 22 6.57 -7.37 -12.47
CA ARG A 22 5.49 -6.78 -13.24
C ARG A 22 5.39 -7.41 -14.63
N SER A 23 4.29 -7.15 -15.32
CA SER A 23 4.05 -7.69 -16.66
C SER A 23 5.11 -7.24 -17.69
N ASP A 24 5.77 -6.10 -17.47
CA ASP A 24 6.85 -5.59 -18.32
C ASP A 24 8.22 -6.19 -17.99
N GLY A 25 8.28 -7.10 -17.01
CA GLY A 25 9.52 -7.74 -16.57
C GLY A 25 10.28 -6.97 -15.49
N SER A 26 9.84 -5.77 -15.12
CA SER A 26 10.48 -5.01 -14.04
C SER A 26 10.20 -5.64 -12.69
N VAL A 27 11.18 -5.55 -11.78
CA VAL A 27 11.07 -6.06 -10.41
C VAL A 27 10.75 -4.92 -9.46
N THR A 28 9.84 -5.16 -8.53
CA THR A 28 9.43 -4.18 -7.53
C THR A 28 9.67 -4.71 -6.11
N LEU A 29 9.52 -3.83 -5.12
CA LEU A 29 9.69 -4.19 -3.69
C LEU A 29 8.36 -4.58 -3.04
N GLY A 30 7.24 -4.24 -3.66
CA GLY A 30 5.90 -4.60 -3.19
C GLY A 30 4.95 -4.77 -4.36
N MET A 31 3.93 -5.61 -4.18
CA MET A 31 2.93 -5.88 -5.20
C MET A 31 1.59 -6.20 -4.55
N THR A 32 0.54 -5.55 -5.00
CA THR A 32 -0.82 -5.85 -4.56
C THR A 32 -1.53 -6.66 -5.64
N ASP A 33 -1.97 -7.86 -5.29
CA ASP A 33 -2.75 -8.73 -6.17
C ASP A 33 -4.21 -8.73 -5.74
N GLY A 34 -5.05 -8.05 -6.50
CA GLY A 34 -6.48 -7.96 -6.21
C GLY A 34 -7.24 -9.24 -6.43
N ARG A 35 -6.73 -10.17 -7.25
CA ARG A 35 -7.40 -11.45 -7.49
C ARG A 35 -7.27 -12.36 -6.28
N THR A 36 -6.09 -12.44 -5.70
CA THR A 36 -5.81 -13.31 -4.55
C THR A 36 -5.95 -12.58 -3.22
N LYS A 37 -6.20 -11.27 -3.24
CA LYS A 37 -6.29 -10.44 -2.03
C LYS A 37 -5.01 -10.58 -1.20
N THR A 38 -3.87 -10.46 -1.87
CA THR A 38 -2.56 -10.62 -1.23
C THR A 38 -1.68 -9.42 -1.56
N ILE A 39 -0.98 -8.93 -0.56
CA ILE A 39 0.11 -7.97 -0.72
C ILE A 39 1.41 -8.73 -0.54
N TYR A 40 2.25 -8.72 -1.58
CA TYR A 40 3.58 -9.31 -1.54
C TYR A 40 4.61 -8.24 -1.23
N LEU A 41 5.54 -8.54 -0.33
CA LEU A 41 6.61 -7.64 0.08
C LEU A 41 7.94 -8.36 0.00
N ASP A 42 8.97 -7.64 -0.46
CA ASP A 42 10.34 -8.13 -0.45
C ASP A 42 10.76 -8.40 1.00
N ASP A 43 11.28 -9.60 1.28
CA ASP A 43 11.61 -10.02 2.64
C ASP A 43 12.86 -9.33 3.21
N ASN A 44 13.60 -8.57 2.40
CA ASN A 44 14.70 -7.72 2.87
C ASN A 44 14.25 -6.35 3.36
N LEU A 45 12.98 -5.98 3.16
CA LEU A 45 12.47 -4.69 3.62
C LEU A 45 12.49 -4.58 5.14
N ARG A 46 12.98 -3.45 5.65
CA ARG A 46 13.03 -3.14 7.09
C ARG A 46 12.76 -1.66 7.32
N GLY A 47 12.35 -1.33 8.54
CA GLY A 47 12.25 0.03 9.03
C GLY A 47 11.42 0.94 8.14
N LEU A 48 11.96 2.12 7.84
CA LEU A 48 11.25 3.15 7.07
C LEU A 48 10.91 2.69 5.65
N MET A 49 11.78 1.91 5.01
CA MET A 49 11.48 1.40 3.66
C MET A 49 10.31 0.43 3.67
N LEU A 50 10.26 -0.47 4.65
CA LEU A 50 9.11 -1.36 4.82
C LEU A 50 7.83 -0.57 5.04
N ASP A 51 7.89 0.42 5.91
CA ASP A 51 6.75 1.29 6.20
C ASP A 51 6.21 1.96 4.93
N ARG A 52 7.09 2.55 4.14
CA ARG A 52 6.71 3.27 2.92
C ARG A 52 6.16 2.35 1.85
N VAL A 53 6.83 1.22 1.61
CA VAL A 53 6.37 0.26 0.60
C VAL A 53 5.02 -0.33 0.99
N LEU A 54 4.86 -0.73 2.25
CA LEU A 54 3.59 -1.28 2.73
C LEU A 54 2.48 -0.24 2.65
N ALA A 55 2.72 1.01 3.04
CA ALA A 55 1.73 2.07 2.93
C ALA A 55 1.27 2.28 1.48
N HIS A 56 2.22 2.26 0.53
CA HIS A 56 1.92 2.37 -0.89
C HIS A 56 1.00 1.22 -1.34
N GLU A 57 1.35 -0.02 -1.01
CA GLU A 57 0.57 -1.19 -1.41
C GLU A 57 -0.80 -1.22 -0.72
N LEU A 58 -0.89 -0.75 0.52
CA LEU A 58 -2.18 -0.65 1.22
C LEU A 58 -3.16 0.26 0.51
N VAL A 59 -2.70 1.34 -0.12
CA VAL A 59 -3.57 2.21 -0.90
C VAL A 59 -4.24 1.41 -2.03
N HIS A 60 -3.47 0.60 -2.76
CA HIS A 60 -4.03 -0.25 -3.81
C HIS A 60 -5.05 -1.24 -3.25
N ALA A 61 -4.75 -1.86 -2.10
CA ALA A 61 -5.67 -2.79 -1.45
C ALA A 61 -6.98 -2.09 -1.03
N PHE A 62 -6.89 -0.87 -0.51
CA PHE A 62 -8.07 -0.06 -0.17
C PHE A 62 -8.89 0.29 -1.41
N MET A 63 -8.25 0.76 -2.48
CA MET A 63 -8.95 1.07 -3.72
C MET A 63 -9.70 -0.15 -4.25
N PHE A 64 -9.04 -1.31 -4.25
CA PHE A 64 -9.65 -2.55 -4.68
C PHE A 64 -10.82 -2.95 -3.77
N SER A 65 -10.64 -2.88 -2.45
CA SER A 65 -11.64 -3.32 -1.47
C SER A 65 -12.88 -2.45 -1.44
N TYR A 66 -12.75 -1.18 -1.75
CA TYR A 66 -13.86 -0.23 -1.81
C TYR A 66 -14.39 -0.02 -3.22
N ASP A 67 -13.92 -0.83 -4.18
CA ASP A 67 -14.36 -0.79 -5.58
C ASP A 67 -14.20 0.61 -6.19
N ILE A 68 -13.06 1.24 -5.90
CA ILE A 68 -12.73 2.56 -6.42
C ILE A 68 -11.91 2.37 -7.69
N HIS A 69 -12.43 2.88 -8.80
CA HIS A 69 -11.79 2.76 -10.12
C HIS A 69 -11.39 4.14 -10.61
N ILE A 70 -10.10 4.42 -10.58
CA ILE A 70 -9.49 5.64 -11.14
C ILE A 70 -8.33 5.21 -12.05
N ASP A 71 -7.86 6.11 -12.88
CA ASP A 71 -6.71 5.83 -13.73
C ASP A 71 -5.52 5.43 -12.86
N ILE A 72 -4.77 4.41 -13.32
CA ILE A 72 -3.66 3.86 -12.55
C ILE A 72 -2.60 4.92 -12.21
N GLU A 73 -2.39 5.89 -13.07
CA GLU A 73 -1.44 6.98 -12.81
C GLU A 73 -1.84 7.81 -11.60
N PHE A 74 -3.14 8.08 -11.45
CA PHE A 74 -3.66 8.80 -10.27
C PHE A 74 -3.60 7.94 -9.03
N GLU A 75 -3.91 6.66 -9.14
CA GLU A 75 -3.81 5.74 -8.00
C GLU A 75 -2.38 5.64 -7.50
N GLU A 76 -1.40 5.51 -8.41
CA GLU A 76 0.01 5.50 -8.06
C GLU A 76 0.44 6.81 -7.39
N TYR A 77 -0.03 7.94 -7.89
CA TYR A 77 0.26 9.24 -7.28
C TYR A 77 -0.27 9.31 -5.85
N ILE A 78 -1.51 8.88 -5.63
CA ILE A 78 -2.11 8.86 -4.29
C ILE A 78 -1.34 7.91 -3.37
N ALA A 79 -0.98 6.73 -3.87
CA ALA A 79 -0.22 5.76 -3.09
C ALA A 79 1.14 6.32 -2.65
N ASP A 80 1.85 6.99 -3.55
CA ASP A 80 3.12 7.65 -3.22
C ASP A 80 2.92 8.76 -2.20
N TRP A 81 1.92 9.60 -2.40
CA TRP A 81 1.64 10.72 -1.50
C TRP A 81 1.32 10.23 -0.08
N ILE A 82 0.45 9.23 0.05
CA ILE A 82 0.09 8.64 1.34
C ILE A 82 1.31 8.02 2.01
N SER A 83 2.16 7.33 1.25
CA SER A 83 3.35 6.69 1.81
C SER A 83 4.34 7.71 2.39
N LEU A 84 4.36 8.93 1.86
CA LEU A 84 5.28 9.98 2.28
C LEU A 84 4.66 10.90 3.35
N PHE A 85 3.39 11.23 3.23
CA PHE A 85 2.77 12.31 4.02
C PHE A 85 1.52 11.90 4.79
N GLY A 86 1.00 10.71 4.57
CA GLY A 86 -0.30 10.31 5.14
C GLY A 86 -0.34 10.38 6.66
N ARG A 87 0.69 9.88 7.34
CA ARG A 87 0.77 9.95 8.80
C ARG A 87 0.84 11.37 9.32
N ASP A 88 1.65 12.20 8.68
CA ASP A 88 1.80 13.60 9.09
C ASP A 88 0.46 14.34 8.96
N LEU A 89 -0.27 14.08 7.90
CA LEU A 89 -1.59 14.66 7.70
C LEU A 89 -2.55 14.25 8.82
N VAL A 90 -2.64 12.96 9.12
CA VAL A 90 -3.55 12.44 10.14
C VAL A 90 -3.13 12.94 11.54
N TYR A 91 -1.83 12.93 11.82
CA TYR A 91 -1.31 13.42 13.09
C TYR A 91 -1.68 14.89 13.29
N LEU A 92 -1.50 15.72 12.27
CA LEU A 92 -1.88 17.14 12.35
C LEU A 92 -3.39 17.29 12.53
N LEU A 93 -4.19 16.52 11.80
CA LEU A 93 -5.63 16.54 11.95
C LEU A 93 -6.05 16.20 13.39
N ASP A 94 -5.48 15.17 13.98
CA ASP A 94 -5.80 14.75 15.35
C ASP A 94 -5.47 15.86 16.35
N ASN A 95 -4.31 16.51 16.18
CA ASN A 95 -3.92 17.65 17.03
C ASN A 95 -4.91 18.80 16.92
N LEU A 96 -5.30 19.16 15.69
CA LEU A 96 -6.24 20.25 15.46
C LEU A 96 -7.62 19.94 16.08
N MET A 97 -8.08 18.70 15.95
CA MET A 97 -9.38 18.32 16.51
C MET A 97 -9.40 18.40 18.03
N GLN A 98 -8.28 18.11 18.70
CA GLN A 98 -8.18 18.24 20.15
C GLN A 98 -8.27 19.69 20.61
N ASN A 99 -7.87 20.64 19.77
CA ASN A 99 -7.77 22.05 20.12
C ASN A 99 -8.94 22.91 19.59
N LEU A 100 -9.71 22.42 18.62
CA LEU A 100 -10.79 23.19 18.01
C LEU A 100 -12.16 22.94 18.66
N ARG A 101 -12.33 21.87 19.41
CA ARG A 101 -13.62 21.52 20.04
C ARG A 101 -13.47 20.96 21.44
#